data_5b27826896ef92df748a55d2aa6d5bb4
#
_entry.id   5b27826896ef92df748a55d2aa6d5bb4
#
_cell.length_a   1.000
_cell.length_b   1.000
_cell.length_c   1.000
_cell.angle_alpha   90.00
_cell.angle_beta   90.00
_cell.angle_gamma   90.00
#
_symmetry.space_group_name_H-M   'P 1'
#
loop_
_entity.id
_entity.type
_entity.pdbx_description
1 polymer ?
#
loop_
_entity_poly.entity_id
_entity_poly.type
_entity_poly.pdbx_seq_one_letter_code
_entity_poly.pdbx_strand_id
1 'polypeptide(L)'
;MTLRLPGRSLHFPRRPLLMGIVNVNDDSFSGDGTLDLDVAAEKAAKQVAAGADIVDVGAESARTNRDAIPVAEECARLRGFLEKWPEVVGRSEPRDEEQVWPPVLAVNTWRSEVVAEALGLGAELINDMGGLPEADNAQLCASRGAALLIMHTAGPPKVARTGQRWENIMFELERFFRDRIALAESAGLSRDRVVLDPGIDFAKQREDNLTLVGELRKLVRFDCPILLPVSRKTVVGEVLGIDDPAERDAGTIGLLVAGIQGGGHIFRVHNVTAAWQAVKTLAALG
;
A
#
# COMPACT_ATOMS: atom_id res chain seq x y z
N MET A 1 14.48 11.94 5.94
CA MET A 1 13.78 11.12 4.91
C MET A 1 12.68 11.94 4.27
N THR A 2 12.46 11.80 2.96
CA THR A 2 11.44 12.54 2.20
C THR A 2 10.76 11.58 1.22
N LEU A 3 9.45 11.71 1.03
CA LEU A 3 8.72 11.11 -0.08
C LEU A 3 8.30 12.20 -1.03
N ARG A 4 8.87 12.18 -2.24
CA ARG A 4 8.56 13.14 -3.30
C ARG A 4 7.49 12.58 -4.23
N LEU A 5 6.44 13.36 -4.43
CA LEU A 5 5.29 13.10 -5.30
C LEU A 5 5.23 14.16 -6.42
N PRO A 6 4.37 14.02 -7.42
CA PRO A 6 4.11 15.10 -8.37
C PRO A 6 3.67 16.39 -7.65
N GLY A 7 4.43 17.47 -7.84
CA GLY A 7 4.09 18.80 -7.30
C GLY A 7 4.23 18.97 -5.78
N ARG A 8 4.57 17.96 -5.00
CA ARG A 8 4.70 18.05 -3.53
C ARG A 8 5.71 17.08 -2.93
N SER A 9 6.10 17.35 -1.67
CA SER A 9 6.97 16.45 -0.89
C SER A 9 6.42 16.26 0.52
N LEU A 10 6.49 15.04 1.02
CA LEU A 10 6.14 14.69 2.40
C LEU A 10 7.44 14.43 3.17
N HIS A 11 7.64 15.16 4.27
CA HIS A 11 8.85 15.07 5.07
C HIS A 11 8.60 14.23 6.33
N PHE A 12 9.58 13.41 6.70
CA PHE A 12 9.60 12.62 7.93
C PHE A 12 10.77 13.09 8.82
N PRO A 13 10.61 13.10 10.16
CA PRO A 13 9.50 12.54 10.92
C PRO A 13 8.22 13.38 10.83
N ARG A 14 7.09 12.69 10.81
CA ARG A 14 5.73 13.21 10.96
C ARG A 14 4.85 12.11 11.54
N ARG A 15 3.59 12.40 11.89
CA ARG A 15 2.68 11.32 12.24
C ARG A 15 2.60 10.28 11.10
N PRO A 16 2.41 9.00 11.43
CA PRO A 16 2.23 7.96 10.41
C PRO A 16 1.09 8.30 9.46
N LEU A 17 1.31 8.07 8.16
CA LEU A 17 0.31 8.25 7.13
C LEU A 17 -0.65 7.06 7.09
N LEU A 18 -1.93 7.33 6.87
CA LEU A 18 -2.95 6.30 6.70
C LEU A 18 -3.31 6.17 5.23
N MET A 19 -3.19 4.95 4.71
CA MET A 19 -3.58 4.60 3.35
C MET A 19 -4.87 3.78 3.40
N GLY A 20 -5.96 4.39 2.94
CA GLY A 20 -7.25 3.73 2.78
C GLY A 20 -7.28 2.85 1.53
N ILE A 21 -8.17 1.86 1.50
CA ILE A 21 -8.25 0.84 0.45
C ILE A 21 -9.57 0.98 -0.29
N VAL A 22 -9.51 1.08 -1.62
CA VAL A 22 -10.69 1.02 -2.50
C VAL A 22 -10.51 -0.06 -3.54
N ASN A 23 -11.34 -1.09 -3.48
CA ASN A 23 -11.30 -2.22 -4.41
C ASN A 23 -12.41 -2.06 -5.46
N VAL A 24 -12.04 -1.71 -6.71
CA VAL A 24 -12.94 -1.63 -7.86
C VAL A 24 -12.97 -3.00 -8.55
N ASN A 25 -13.38 -4.01 -7.80
CA ASN A 25 -13.47 -5.39 -8.24
C ASN A 25 -14.60 -6.13 -7.51
N ASP A 26 -14.93 -7.32 -8.00
CA ASP A 26 -15.92 -8.24 -7.43
C ASP A 26 -15.32 -9.33 -6.54
N ASP A 27 -14.01 -9.27 -6.27
CA ASP A 27 -13.22 -10.32 -5.64
C ASP A 27 -12.21 -9.79 -4.60
N SER A 28 -12.63 -8.89 -3.73
CA SER A 28 -11.77 -8.40 -2.66
C SER A 28 -11.57 -9.47 -1.56
N PHE A 29 -10.37 -9.52 -0.97
CA PHE A 29 -10.03 -10.41 0.14
C PHE A 29 -10.93 -10.20 1.37
N SER A 30 -11.32 -8.97 1.65
CA SER A 30 -12.16 -8.57 2.79
C SER A 30 -13.66 -8.51 2.45
N GLY A 31 -14.05 -8.88 1.21
CA GLY A 31 -15.45 -8.82 0.76
C GLY A 31 -15.97 -7.40 0.55
N ASP A 32 -15.10 -6.40 0.49
CA ASP A 32 -15.45 -4.98 0.38
C ASP A 32 -15.31 -4.41 -1.04
N GLY A 33 -15.03 -5.24 -2.03
CA GLY A 33 -14.95 -4.85 -3.44
C GLY A 33 -16.30 -4.44 -4.02
N THR A 34 -16.29 -3.61 -5.07
CA THR A 34 -17.47 -3.22 -5.84
C THR A 34 -17.10 -2.80 -7.25
N LEU A 35 -17.92 -3.17 -8.22
CA LEU A 35 -17.83 -2.66 -9.59
C LEU A 35 -18.68 -1.40 -9.80
N ASP A 36 -19.50 -1.03 -8.84
CA ASP A 36 -20.26 0.22 -8.86
C ASP A 36 -19.33 1.38 -8.48
N LEU A 37 -19.07 2.24 -9.47
CA LEU A 37 -18.13 3.36 -9.33
C LEU A 37 -18.64 4.46 -8.38
N ASP A 38 -19.94 4.62 -8.21
CA ASP A 38 -20.50 5.59 -7.27
C ASP A 38 -20.33 5.08 -5.85
N VAL A 39 -20.53 3.79 -5.63
CA VAL A 39 -20.25 3.14 -4.34
C VAL A 39 -18.75 3.19 -4.02
N ALA A 40 -17.87 2.97 -5.00
CA ALA A 40 -16.42 3.07 -4.83
C ALA A 40 -15.99 4.50 -4.47
N ALA A 41 -16.52 5.51 -5.17
CA ALA A 41 -16.28 6.92 -4.90
C ALA A 41 -16.77 7.33 -3.50
N GLU A 42 -17.94 6.86 -3.08
CA GLU A 42 -18.47 7.09 -1.74
C GLU A 42 -17.60 6.45 -0.64
N LYS A 43 -17.10 5.23 -0.87
CA LYS A 43 -16.13 4.59 0.03
C LYS A 43 -14.85 5.41 0.15
N ALA A 44 -14.31 5.89 -0.97
CA ALA A 44 -13.13 6.74 -0.97
C ALA A 44 -13.37 8.03 -0.16
N ALA A 45 -14.48 8.73 -0.39
CA ALA A 45 -14.83 9.94 0.35
C ALA A 45 -14.95 9.69 1.86
N LYS A 46 -15.58 8.57 2.27
CA LYS A 46 -15.66 8.17 3.68
C LYS A 46 -14.29 7.92 4.31
N GLN A 47 -13.38 7.31 3.57
CA GLN A 47 -12.02 7.07 4.07
C GLN A 47 -11.23 8.38 4.19
N VAL A 48 -11.37 9.29 3.22
CA VAL A 48 -10.77 10.64 3.28
C VAL A 48 -11.28 11.39 4.50
N ALA A 49 -12.60 11.45 4.70
CA ALA A 49 -13.23 12.05 5.87
C ALA A 49 -12.85 11.37 7.20
N ALA A 50 -12.49 10.08 7.16
CA ALA A 50 -11.98 9.33 8.31
C ALA A 50 -10.51 9.62 8.62
N GLY A 51 -9.79 10.39 7.78
CA GLY A 51 -8.40 10.80 7.98
C GLY A 51 -7.38 10.03 7.12
N ALA A 52 -7.80 9.42 6.00
CA ALA A 52 -6.86 8.84 5.05
C ALA A 52 -6.03 9.94 4.37
N ASP A 53 -4.70 9.80 4.42
CA ASP A 53 -3.74 10.65 3.73
C ASP A 53 -3.54 10.22 2.28
N ILE A 54 -3.75 8.93 2.03
CA ILE A 54 -3.57 8.26 0.74
C ILE A 54 -4.79 7.39 0.52
N VAL A 55 -5.30 7.33 -0.71
CA VAL A 55 -6.31 6.36 -1.14
C VAL A 55 -5.70 5.47 -2.19
N ASP A 56 -5.61 4.16 -1.90
CA ASP A 56 -5.03 3.15 -2.78
C ASP A 56 -6.14 2.38 -3.49
N VAL A 57 -6.22 2.55 -4.81
CA VAL A 57 -7.26 1.99 -5.66
C VAL A 57 -6.72 0.80 -6.43
N GLY A 58 -7.38 -0.35 -6.32
CA GLY A 58 -7.03 -1.55 -7.07
C GLY A 58 -8.24 -2.10 -7.84
N ALA A 59 -8.03 -2.48 -9.10
CA ALA A 59 -9.07 -3.10 -9.93
C ALA A 59 -8.91 -4.61 -10.04
N GLU A 60 -7.75 -5.15 -9.67
CA GLU A 60 -7.48 -6.58 -9.65
C GLU A 60 -7.08 -7.03 -8.24
N SER A 61 -7.69 -8.13 -7.80
CA SER A 61 -7.34 -8.75 -6.52
C SER A 61 -6.00 -9.49 -6.61
N ALA A 62 -5.18 -9.38 -5.56
CA ALA A 62 -3.94 -10.15 -5.40
C ALA A 62 -4.17 -11.66 -5.13
N ARG A 63 -5.41 -12.10 -5.00
CA ARG A 63 -5.75 -13.51 -4.75
C ARG A 63 -5.20 -14.42 -5.81
N THR A 64 -4.60 -15.54 -5.37
CA THR A 64 -3.98 -16.54 -6.25
C THR A 64 -4.92 -17.65 -6.68
N ASN A 65 -6.15 -17.68 -6.15
CA ASN A 65 -7.21 -18.65 -6.48
C ASN A 65 -8.19 -18.14 -7.55
N ARG A 66 -7.87 -17.04 -8.22
CA ARG A 66 -8.61 -16.45 -9.34
C ARG A 66 -7.64 -16.10 -10.46
N ASP A 67 -8.11 -16.27 -11.69
CA ASP A 67 -7.35 -15.88 -12.88
C ASP A 67 -7.15 -14.35 -12.90
N ALA A 68 -6.10 -13.94 -13.61
CA ALA A 68 -5.84 -12.54 -13.87
C ALA A 68 -6.89 -11.99 -14.87
N ILE A 69 -7.41 -10.78 -14.61
CA ILE A 69 -8.27 -10.10 -15.57
C ILE A 69 -7.45 -9.56 -16.74
N PRO A 70 -8.06 -9.37 -17.95
CA PRO A 70 -7.38 -8.73 -19.06
C PRO A 70 -6.91 -7.32 -18.71
N VAL A 71 -5.76 -6.90 -19.26
CA VAL A 71 -5.20 -5.53 -19.07
C VAL A 71 -6.23 -4.46 -19.42
N ALA A 72 -6.94 -4.63 -20.56
CA ALA A 72 -7.96 -3.67 -21.00
C ALA A 72 -9.11 -3.53 -19.99
N GLU A 73 -9.46 -4.60 -19.29
CA GLU A 73 -10.50 -4.57 -18.25
C GLU A 73 -9.98 -3.85 -16.99
N GLU A 74 -8.75 -4.13 -16.57
CA GLU A 74 -8.12 -3.43 -15.43
C GLU A 74 -8.05 -1.92 -15.69
N CYS A 75 -7.57 -1.53 -16.88
CA CYS A 75 -7.56 -0.14 -17.34
C CYS A 75 -8.95 0.50 -17.30
N ALA A 76 -9.97 -0.19 -17.84
CA ALA A 76 -11.33 0.36 -17.88
C ALA A 76 -11.93 0.58 -16.48
N ARG A 77 -11.74 -0.38 -15.57
CA ARG A 77 -12.18 -0.28 -14.17
C ARG A 77 -11.50 0.90 -13.44
N LEU A 78 -10.18 1.01 -13.57
CA LEU A 78 -9.40 2.10 -12.96
C LEU A 78 -9.78 3.45 -13.56
N ARG A 79 -9.84 3.58 -14.89
CA ARG A 79 -10.22 4.84 -15.55
C ARG A 79 -11.54 5.37 -15.01
N GLY A 80 -12.56 4.53 -14.93
CA GLY A 80 -13.87 4.95 -14.45
C GLY A 80 -13.84 5.53 -13.03
N PHE A 81 -13.01 4.99 -12.14
CA PHE A 81 -12.82 5.53 -10.80
C PHE A 81 -11.94 6.79 -10.80
N LEU A 82 -10.82 6.78 -11.51
CA LEU A 82 -9.85 7.89 -11.53
C LEU A 82 -10.47 9.17 -12.10
N GLU A 83 -11.37 9.05 -13.08
CA GLU A 83 -12.14 10.19 -13.62
C GLU A 83 -13.09 10.79 -12.57
N LYS A 84 -13.55 10.01 -11.58
CA LYS A 84 -14.38 10.50 -10.46
C LYS A 84 -13.55 11.07 -9.30
N TRP A 85 -12.23 10.86 -9.28
CA TRP A 85 -11.38 11.30 -8.17
C TRP A 85 -11.44 12.80 -7.85
N PRO A 86 -11.45 13.72 -8.83
CA PRO A 86 -11.62 15.16 -8.55
C PRO A 86 -12.92 15.47 -7.81
N GLU A 87 -14.01 14.76 -8.10
CA GLU A 87 -15.28 14.92 -7.40
C GLU A 87 -15.17 14.39 -5.95
N VAL A 88 -14.52 13.25 -5.73
CA VAL A 88 -14.26 12.71 -4.38
C VAL A 88 -13.51 13.75 -3.53
N VAL A 89 -12.45 14.33 -4.06
CA VAL A 89 -11.66 15.36 -3.37
C VAL A 89 -12.49 16.63 -3.15
N GLY A 90 -13.23 17.08 -4.17
CA GLY A 90 -14.00 18.33 -4.14
C GLY A 90 -15.15 18.34 -3.12
N ARG A 91 -15.69 17.15 -2.77
CA ARG A 91 -16.74 16.98 -1.75
C ARG A 91 -16.23 16.56 -0.38
N SER A 92 -14.93 16.41 -0.23
CA SER A 92 -14.28 16.01 1.02
C SER A 92 -13.58 17.21 1.66
N GLU A 93 -13.37 17.12 2.98
CA GLU A 93 -12.57 18.08 3.74
C GLU A 93 -11.54 17.30 4.58
N PRO A 94 -10.37 17.90 4.89
CA PRO A 94 -9.41 17.27 5.77
C PRO A 94 -9.99 17.11 7.19
N ARG A 95 -9.73 15.98 7.81
CA ARG A 95 -10.20 15.67 9.17
C ARG A 95 -9.50 16.51 10.24
N ASP A 96 -8.23 16.81 10.01
CA ASP A 96 -7.40 17.69 10.86
C ASP A 96 -6.28 18.35 10.04
N GLU A 97 -5.57 19.30 10.66
CA GLU A 97 -4.49 20.07 10.02
C GLU A 97 -3.25 19.22 9.64
N GLU A 98 -3.10 18.04 10.21
CA GLU A 98 -1.96 17.15 9.93
C GLU A 98 -2.23 16.22 8.74
N GLN A 99 -3.49 16.08 8.31
CA GLN A 99 -3.85 15.25 7.16
C GLN A 99 -3.23 15.79 5.88
N VAL A 100 -2.67 14.91 5.06
CA VAL A 100 -2.16 15.29 3.74
C VAL A 100 -3.33 15.72 2.86
N TRP A 101 -3.27 16.97 2.38
CA TRP A 101 -4.34 17.52 1.57
C TRP A 101 -3.83 18.18 0.28
N PRO A 102 -4.47 17.94 -0.88
CA PRO A 102 -5.43 16.87 -1.14
C PRO A 102 -4.84 15.50 -0.83
N PRO A 103 -5.66 14.45 -0.54
CA PRO A 103 -5.14 13.11 -0.29
C PRO A 103 -4.41 12.57 -1.52
N VAL A 104 -3.36 11.78 -1.30
CA VAL A 104 -2.58 11.18 -2.39
C VAL A 104 -3.40 10.10 -3.08
N LEU A 105 -3.46 10.14 -4.41
CA LEU A 105 -4.05 9.08 -5.22
C LEU A 105 -2.99 8.02 -5.51
N ALA A 106 -3.16 6.83 -4.95
CA ALA A 106 -2.35 5.66 -5.24
C ALA A 106 -3.12 4.64 -6.09
N VAL A 107 -2.42 3.96 -6.98
CA VAL A 107 -3.00 2.88 -7.80
C VAL A 107 -2.21 1.59 -7.61
N ASN A 108 -2.94 0.54 -7.25
CA ASN A 108 -2.41 -0.80 -7.05
C ASN A 108 -2.43 -1.57 -8.38
N THR A 109 -1.28 -1.76 -8.97
CA THR A 109 -1.07 -2.58 -10.17
C THR A 109 0.42 -2.91 -10.36
N TRP A 110 0.71 -4.01 -11.06
CA TRP A 110 2.08 -4.41 -11.43
C TRP A 110 2.32 -4.37 -12.94
N ARG A 111 1.29 -4.06 -13.74
CA ARG A 111 1.36 -4.07 -15.21
C ARG A 111 1.73 -2.70 -15.75
N SER A 112 2.76 -2.63 -16.56
CA SER A 112 3.29 -1.36 -17.07
C SER A 112 2.29 -0.58 -17.93
N GLU A 113 1.43 -1.27 -18.69
CA GLU A 113 0.37 -0.62 -19.47
C GLU A 113 -0.66 0.07 -18.57
N VAL A 114 -1.02 -0.59 -17.45
CA VAL A 114 -1.96 -0.04 -16.47
C VAL A 114 -1.31 1.11 -15.68
N VAL A 115 -0.02 0.98 -15.33
CA VAL A 115 0.77 2.05 -14.71
C VAL A 115 0.80 3.29 -15.59
N ALA A 116 1.06 3.12 -16.91
CA ALA A 116 1.12 4.24 -17.86
C ALA A 116 -0.22 4.99 -17.92
N GLU A 117 -1.33 4.27 -17.94
CA GLU A 117 -2.67 4.85 -17.94
C GLU A 117 -2.99 5.55 -16.61
N ALA A 118 -2.75 4.90 -15.48
CA ALA A 118 -3.01 5.46 -14.15
C ALA A 118 -2.26 6.77 -13.93
N LEU A 119 -0.97 6.83 -14.31
CA LEU A 119 -0.16 8.03 -14.25
C LEU A 119 -0.68 9.13 -15.19
N GLY A 120 -1.20 8.75 -16.36
CA GLY A 120 -1.86 9.67 -17.30
C GLY A 120 -3.13 10.31 -16.72
N LEU A 121 -3.81 9.61 -15.82
CA LEU A 121 -5.04 10.03 -15.13
C LEU A 121 -4.78 10.66 -13.75
N GLY A 122 -3.53 10.93 -13.39
CA GLY A 122 -3.19 11.70 -12.20
C GLY A 122 -2.82 10.88 -10.96
N ALA A 123 -2.56 9.58 -11.08
CA ALA A 123 -2.00 8.81 -9.98
C ALA A 123 -0.62 9.40 -9.56
N GLU A 124 -0.42 9.56 -8.26
CA GLU A 124 0.80 10.14 -7.69
C GLU A 124 1.74 9.07 -7.12
N LEU A 125 1.21 7.90 -6.78
CA LEU A 125 1.92 6.75 -6.23
C LEU A 125 1.44 5.47 -6.93
N ILE A 126 2.37 4.68 -7.43
CA ILE A 126 2.07 3.32 -7.93
C ILE A 126 2.42 2.31 -6.84
N ASN A 127 1.46 1.48 -6.47
CA ASN A 127 1.64 0.38 -5.52
C ASN A 127 1.92 -0.91 -6.32
N ASP A 128 3.21 -1.18 -6.58
CA ASP A 128 3.65 -2.34 -7.36
C ASP A 128 3.82 -3.59 -6.49
N MET A 129 2.76 -4.40 -6.44
CA MET A 129 2.77 -5.69 -5.74
C MET A 129 3.58 -6.77 -6.48
N GLY A 130 4.02 -6.54 -7.70
CA GLY A 130 4.93 -7.42 -8.46
C GLY A 130 6.37 -7.33 -7.99
N GLY A 131 6.69 -6.31 -7.18
CA GLY A 131 8.02 -6.15 -6.58
C GLY A 131 9.08 -5.64 -7.55
N LEU A 132 8.68 -4.92 -8.59
CA LEU A 132 9.57 -4.33 -9.60
C LEU A 132 10.53 -5.37 -10.22
N PRO A 133 10.03 -6.42 -10.89
CA PRO A 133 10.91 -7.42 -11.50
C PRO A 133 11.75 -6.84 -12.64
N GLU A 134 11.21 -5.86 -13.36
CA GLU A 134 11.80 -5.14 -14.50
C GLU A 134 11.75 -3.62 -14.25
N ALA A 135 12.51 -2.85 -15.05
CA ALA A 135 12.66 -1.42 -14.86
C ALA A 135 11.46 -0.56 -15.31
N ASP A 136 10.52 -1.13 -16.06
CA ASP A 136 9.47 -0.38 -16.78
C ASP A 136 8.62 0.50 -15.87
N ASN A 137 8.12 -0.05 -14.75
CA ASN A 137 7.31 0.72 -13.80
C ASN A 137 8.10 1.86 -13.15
N ALA A 138 9.39 1.67 -12.88
CA ALA A 138 10.26 2.71 -12.34
C ALA A 138 10.51 3.82 -13.38
N GLN A 139 10.73 3.47 -14.66
CA GLN A 139 10.90 4.45 -15.74
C GLN A 139 9.64 5.28 -15.96
N LEU A 140 8.46 4.64 -15.94
CA LEU A 140 7.17 5.33 -16.06
C LEU A 140 6.96 6.30 -14.89
N CYS A 141 7.19 5.87 -13.65
CA CYS A 141 7.09 6.74 -12.48
C CYS A 141 8.08 7.90 -12.54
N ALA A 142 9.35 7.64 -12.93
CA ALA A 142 10.36 8.67 -13.09
C ALA A 142 9.95 9.74 -14.11
N SER A 143 9.43 9.30 -15.27
CA SER A 143 9.00 10.21 -16.37
C SER A 143 7.86 11.16 -15.99
N ARG A 144 7.04 10.76 -15.00
CA ARG A 144 5.88 11.54 -14.52
C ARG A 144 6.11 12.18 -13.15
N GLY A 145 7.29 11.94 -12.55
CA GLY A 145 7.61 12.43 -11.22
C GLY A 145 6.76 11.79 -10.11
N ALA A 146 6.14 10.63 -10.37
CA ALA A 146 5.37 9.85 -9.41
C ALA A 146 6.28 9.05 -8.48
N ALA A 147 5.74 8.59 -7.35
CA ALA A 147 6.39 7.66 -6.46
C ALA A 147 6.05 6.21 -6.82
N LEU A 148 6.92 5.29 -6.42
CA LEU A 148 6.75 3.85 -6.60
C LEU A 148 6.88 3.13 -5.27
N LEU A 149 5.85 2.39 -4.90
CA LEU A 149 5.92 1.43 -3.81
C LEU A 149 6.37 0.09 -4.37
N ILE A 150 7.40 -0.48 -3.76
CA ILE A 150 8.00 -1.75 -4.14
C ILE A 150 7.71 -2.76 -3.03
N MET A 151 6.82 -3.73 -3.31
CA MET A 151 6.47 -4.77 -2.33
C MET A 151 7.36 -6.00 -2.47
N HIS A 152 7.88 -6.51 -1.35
CA HIS A 152 8.57 -7.80 -1.36
C HIS A 152 7.60 -8.96 -1.58
N THR A 153 7.85 -9.71 -2.65
CA THR A 153 7.12 -10.93 -3.00
C THR A 153 8.09 -11.99 -3.53
N ALA A 154 7.65 -13.24 -3.58
CA ALA A 154 8.40 -14.34 -4.20
C ALA A 154 7.72 -14.77 -5.49
N GLY A 155 8.42 -14.59 -6.61
CA GLY A 155 7.92 -14.95 -7.94
C GLY A 155 6.84 -13.99 -8.47
N PRO A 156 6.22 -14.33 -9.61
CA PRO A 156 5.25 -13.46 -10.26
C PRO A 156 3.93 -13.36 -9.48
N PRO A 157 3.20 -12.24 -9.62
CA PRO A 157 1.86 -12.10 -9.08
C PRO A 157 0.92 -13.21 -9.53
N LYS A 158 -0.14 -13.47 -8.77
CA LYS A 158 -1.15 -14.53 -9.01
C LYS A 158 -0.64 -15.97 -8.90
N VAL A 159 0.62 -16.20 -8.57
CA VAL A 159 1.17 -17.53 -8.33
C VAL A 159 1.26 -17.80 -6.82
N ALA A 160 0.50 -18.80 -6.35
CA ALA A 160 0.50 -19.19 -4.94
C ALA A 160 1.88 -19.72 -4.50
N ARG A 161 2.41 -19.21 -3.40
CA ARG A 161 3.68 -19.60 -2.79
C ARG A 161 3.52 -19.94 -1.30
N THR A 162 2.45 -20.64 -0.97
CA THR A 162 2.10 -20.99 0.42
C THR A 162 3.13 -21.87 1.11
N GLY A 163 3.91 -22.64 0.34
CA GLY A 163 4.99 -23.50 0.84
C GLY A 163 6.34 -22.79 0.98
N GLN A 164 6.45 -21.49 0.66
CA GLN A 164 7.71 -20.77 0.77
C GLN A 164 8.21 -20.76 2.23
N ARG A 165 9.51 -21.00 2.41
CA ARG A 165 10.22 -20.92 3.70
C ARG A 165 11.45 -20.05 3.51
N TRP A 166 11.73 -19.21 4.48
CA TRP A 166 12.89 -18.36 4.49
C TRP A 166 13.82 -18.79 5.63
N GLU A 167 15.08 -18.99 5.35
CA GLU A 167 16.07 -19.25 6.38
C GLU A 167 16.26 -18.02 7.30
N ASN A 168 16.25 -16.85 6.69
CA ASN A 168 16.27 -15.55 7.39
C ASN A 168 15.51 -14.53 6.57
N ILE A 169 14.26 -14.25 6.95
CA ILE A 169 13.40 -13.33 6.21
C ILE A 169 13.97 -11.89 6.19
N MET A 170 14.62 -11.43 7.25
CA MET A 170 15.17 -10.08 7.29
C MET A 170 16.38 -9.92 6.35
N PHE A 171 17.22 -10.94 6.26
CA PHE A 171 18.33 -10.96 5.30
C PHE A 171 17.80 -10.93 3.85
N GLU A 172 16.75 -11.71 3.57
CA GLU A 172 16.09 -11.71 2.25
C GLU A 172 15.49 -10.34 1.90
N LEU A 173 14.76 -9.72 2.83
CA LEU A 173 14.21 -8.38 2.64
C LEU A 173 15.30 -7.35 2.35
N GLU A 174 16.41 -7.40 3.11
CA GLU A 174 17.52 -6.48 2.91
C GLU A 174 18.20 -6.64 1.55
N ARG A 175 18.41 -7.88 1.11
CA ARG A 175 18.94 -8.20 -0.21
C ARG A 175 18.00 -7.71 -1.30
N PHE A 176 16.71 -8.07 -1.20
CA PHE A 176 15.68 -7.71 -2.16
C PHE A 176 15.59 -6.18 -2.33
N PHE A 177 15.43 -5.43 -1.25
CA PHE A 177 15.28 -3.98 -1.34
C PHE A 177 16.54 -3.30 -1.86
N ARG A 178 17.73 -3.77 -1.51
CA ARG A 178 18.98 -3.24 -2.10
C ARG A 178 18.98 -3.38 -3.61
N ASP A 179 18.63 -4.56 -4.12
CA ASP A 179 18.60 -4.86 -5.54
C ASP A 179 17.52 -4.04 -6.26
N ARG A 180 16.32 -3.93 -5.67
CA ARG A 180 15.20 -3.20 -6.28
C ARG A 180 15.37 -1.68 -6.25
N ILE A 181 15.95 -1.13 -5.18
CA ILE A 181 16.30 0.29 -5.14
C ILE A 181 17.37 0.61 -6.21
N ALA A 182 18.40 -0.22 -6.35
CA ALA A 182 19.41 -0.03 -7.37
C ALA A 182 18.82 -0.09 -8.79
N LEU A 183 17.86 -1.02 -9.04
CA LEU A 183 17.14 -1.10 -10.30
C LEU A 183 16.31 0.17 -10.56
N ALA A 184 15.57 0.65 -9.57
CA ALA A 184 14.77 1.86 -9.66
C ALA A 184 15.65 3.10 -9.95
N GLU A 185 16.77 3.25 -9.22
CA GLU A 185 17.73 4.35 -9.44
C GLU A 185 18.37 4.29 -10.85
N SER A 186 18.70 3.10 -11.33
CA SER A 186 19.24 2.92 -12.71
C SER A 186 18.21 3.25 -13.79
N ALA A 187 16.92 3.12 -13.48
CA ALA A 187 15.80 3.49 -14.33
C ALA A 187 15.45 5.00 -14.27
N GLY A 188 16.19 5.80 -13.48
CA GLY A 188 15.99 7.23 -13.32
C GLY A 188 15.02 7.63 -12.21
N LEU A 189 14.49 6.68 -11.43
CA LEU A 189 13.64 6.97 -10.29
C LEU A 189 14.50 7.23 -9.05
N SER A 190 14.49 8.47 -8.54
CA SER A 190 15.26 8.83 -7.34
C SER A 190 14.72 8.14 -6.09
N ARG A 191 15.61 7.81 -5.16
CA ARG A 191 15.30 7.09 -3.91
C ARG A 191 14.21 7.77 -3.07
N ASP A 192 14.16 9.08 -3.09
CA ASP A 192 13.12 9.87 -2.39
C ASP A 192 11.72 9.76 -3.04
N ARG A 193 11.56 8.94 -4.08
CA ARG A 193 10.28 8.54 -4.69
C ARG A 193 9.96 7.06 -4.48
N VAL A 194 10.77 6.34 -3.71
CA VAL A 194 10.58 4.91 -3.44
C VAL A 194 9.95 4.73 -2.06
N VAL A 195 8.92 3.88 -1.98
CA VAL A 195 8.32 3.37 -0.74
C VAL A 195 8.58 1.87 -0.67
N LEU A 196 8.95 1.35 0.49
CA LEU A 196 9.22 -0.07 0.68
C LEU A 196 8.06 -0.74 1.42
N ASP A 197 7.56 -1.86 0.88
CA ASP A 197 6.58 -2.71 1.54
C ASP A 197 7.18 -4.11 1.76
N PRO A 198 7.37 -4.55 3.00
CA PRO A 198 7.93 -5.87 3.29
C PRO A 198 7.01 -7.03 2.93
N GLY A 199 5.78 -6.80 2.48
CA GLY A 199 4.87 -7.79 1.93
C GLY A 199 4.35 -8.80 2.95
N ILE A 200 3.68 -8.34 4.01
CA ILE A 200 3.03 -9.21 5.01
C ILE A 200 2.05 -10.17 4.32
N ASP A 201 2.11 -11.47 4.65
CA ASP A 201 1.35 -12.59 4.07
C ASP A 201 1.71 -12.96 2.61
N PHE A 202 2.61 -12.24 1.96
CA PHE A 202 3.05 -12.59 0.60
C PHE A 202 4.26 -13.52 0.65
N ALA A 203 4.02 -14.81 0.36
CA ALA A 203 5.04 -15.87 0.40
C ALA A 203 5.80 -15.93 1.74
N LYS A 204 5.12 -15.70 2.85
CA LYS A 204 5.66 -15.70 4.21
C LYS A 204 4.80 -16.54 5.14
N GLN A 205 5.46 -17.27 6.04
CA GLN A 205 4.78 -17.99 7.10
C GLN A 205 4.49 -17.05 8.28
N ARG A 206 3.71 -17.53 9.24
CA ARG A 206 3.35 -16.76 10.44
C ARG A 206 4.59 -16.18 11.14
N GLU A 207 5.61 -17.00 11.37
CA GLU A 207 6.84 -16.60 12.06
C GLU A 207 7.65 -15.59 11.27
N ASP A 208 7.67 -15.70 9.93
CA ASP A 208 8.30 -14.70 9.05
C ASP A 208 7.62 -13.34 9.21
N ASN A 209 6.27 -13.32 9.21
CA ASN A 209 5.49 -12.09 9.37
C ASN A 209 5.70 -11.44 10.74
N LEU A 210 5.72 -12.24 11.82
CA LEU A 210 5.96 -11.74 13.18
C LEU A 210 7.40 -11.22 13.35
N THR A 211 8.39 -11.93 12.82
CA THR A 211 9.80 -11.50 12.80
C THR A 211 9.94 -10.17 12.04
N LEU A 212 9.32 -10.07 10.87
CA LEU A 212 9.35 -8.87 10.05
C LEU A 212 8.82 -7.64 10.80
N VAL A 213 7.67 -7.75 11.47
CA VAL A 213 7.10 -6.63 12.25
C VAL A 213 7.98 -6.31 13.46
N GLY A 214 8.45 -7.34 14.18
CA GLY A 214 9.32 -7.17 15.37
C GLY A 214 10.69 -6.56 15.06
N GLU A 215 11.21 -6.81 13.85
CA GLU A 215 12.54 -6.33 13.43
C GLU A 215 12.48 -5.23 12.35
N LEU A 216 11.31 -4.61 12.15
CA LEU A 216 11.07 -3.62 11.08
C LEU A 216 12.11 -2.50 11.05
N ARG A 217 12.60 -2.08 12.22
CA ARG A 217 13.62 -1.03 12.36
C ARG A 217 14.87 -1.27 11.53
N LYS A 218 15.20 -2.52 11.21
CA LYS A 218 16.34 -2.86 10.35
C LYS A 218 16.19 -2.30 8.92
N LEU A 219 14.95 -2.10 8.45
CA LEU A 219 14.68 -1.57 7.10
C LEU A 219 14.79 -0.04 7.03
N VAL A 220 14.74 0.68 8.16
CA VAL A 220 14.84 2.16 8.20
C VAL A 220 16.17 2.65 7.59
N ARG A 221 17.21 1.83 7.61
CA ARG A 221 18.53 2.16 7.03
C ARG A 221 18.53 2.41 5.52
N PHE A 222 17.48 2.02 4.80
CA PHE A 222 17.36 2.29 3.36
C PHE A 222 17.01 3.75 3.05
N ASP A 223 16.67 4.54 4.06
CA ASP A 223 16.24 5.95 3.92
C ASP A 223 15.06 6.15 2.95
N CYS A 224 14.20 5.14 2.87
CA CYS A 224 12.93 5.15 2.14
C CYS A 224 11.78 4.99 3.14
N PRO A 225 10.62 5.66 2.94
CA PRO A 225 9.44 5.38 3.74
C PRO A 225 9.06 3.90 3.68
N ILE A 226 8.64 3.35 4.83
CA ILE A 226 8.19 1.97 4.94
C ILE A 226 6.68 1.96 5.08
N LEU A 227 6.02 1.23 4.18
CA LEU A 227 4.60 0.93 4.28
C LEU A 227 4.39 -0.44 4.92
N LEU A 228 3.41 -0.54 5.81
CA LEU A 228 2.94 -1.80 6.38
C LEU A 228 1.46 -2.03 6.06
N PRO A 229 1.13 -3.06 5.27
CA PRO A 229 -0.24 -3.47 4.99
C PRO A 229 -0.74 -4.43 6.06
N VAL A 230 -0.98 -3.94 7.28
CA VAL A 230 -1.28 -4.78 8.47
C VAL A 230 -2.74 -5.24 8.54
N SER A 231 -3.63 -4.65 7.73
CA SER A 231 -5.07 -4.75 7.96
C SER A 231 -5.66 -6.10 7.61
N ARG A 232 -6.29 -6.74 8.60
CA ARG A 232 -7.09 -7.98 8.47
C ARG A 232 -6.30 -9.17 7.91
N LYS A 233 -4.99 -9.13 8.00
CA LYS A 233 -4.06 -10.11 7.44
C LYS A 233 -4.24 -11.49 8.05
N THR A 234 -3.83 -12.53 7.28
CA THR A 234 -3.91 -13.93 7.72
C THR A 234 -3.13 -14.14 9.01
N VAL A 235 -1.95 -13.56 9.13
CA VAL A 235 -1.14 -13.62 10.35
C VAL A 235 -1.89 -13.14 11.59
N VAL A 236 -2.75 -12.11 11.46
CA VAL A 236 -3.59 -11.63 12.58
C VAL A 236 -4.60 -12.71 12.99
N GLY A 237 -5.27 -13.32 11.99
CA GLY A 237 -6.20 -14.42 12.23
C GLY A 237 -5.54 -15.63 12.90
N GLU A 238 -4.35 -16.02 12.43
CA GLU A 238 -3.57 -17.14 12.99
C GLU A 238 -3.12 -16.88 14.44
N VAL A 239 -2.77 -15.64 14.78
CA VAL A 239 -2.40 -15.26 16.15
C VAL A 239 -3.59 -15.28 17.10
N LEU A 240 -4.75 -14.82 16.63
CA LEU A 240 -5.95 -14.64 17.46
C LEU A 240 -6.91 -15.85 17.41
N GLY A 241 -6.73 -16.76 16.46
CA GLY A 241 -7.70 -17.84 16.20
C GLY A 241 -9.01 -17.31 15.59
N ILE A 242 -8.94 -16.24 14.76
CA ILE A 242 -10.08 -15.59 14.13
C ILE A 242 -10.06 -15.84 12.62
N ASP A 243 -11.07 -16.54 12.11
CA ASP A 243 -11.16 -16.88 10.68
C ASP A 243 -11.72 -15.72 9.84
N ASP A 244 -12.73 -15.01 10.33
CA ASP A 244 -13.33 -13.88 9.59
C ASP A 244 -12.40 -12.65 9.59
N PRO A 245 -11.93 -12.20 8.42
CA PRO A 245 -11.09 -11.00 8.33
C PRO A 245 -11.76 -9.74 8.90
N ALA A 246 -13.09 -9.63 8.84
CA ALA A 246 -13.81 -8.45 9.34
C ALA A 246 -13.70 -8.30 10.86
N GLU A 247 -13.48 -9.40 11.58
CA GLU A 247 -13.35 -9.41 13.05
C GLU A 247 -11.93 -9.13 13.55
N ARG A 248 -10.94 -8.96 12.63
CA ARG A 248 -9.51 -8.79 12.96
C ARG A 248 -9.08 -7.34 13.20
N ASP A 249 -10.00 -6.38 13.31
CA ASP A 249 -9.64 -4.95 13.38
C ASP A 249 -8.84 -4.62 14.66
N ALA A 250 -9.17 -5.20 15.81
CA ALA A 250 -8.39 -5.00 17.05
C ALA A 250 -6.95 -5.51 16.93
N GLY A 251 -6.73 -6.70 16.34
CA GLY A 251 -5.40 -7.22 16.06
C GLY A 251 -4.64 -6.40 15.01
N THR A 252 -5.35 -5.86 14.02
CA THR A 252 -4.80 -4.89 13.06
C THR A 252 -4.22 -3.68 13.77
N ILE A 253 -4.94 -3.11 14.74
CA ILE A 253 -4.45 -1.96 15.53
C ILE A 253 -3.23 -2.36 16.36
N GLY A 254 -3.19 -3.57 16.93
CA GLY A 254 -2.01 -4.07 17.63
C GLY A 254 -0.76 -4.10 16.74
N LEU A 255 -0.87 -4.63 15.51
CA LEU A 255 0.23 -4.63 14.54
C LEU A 255 0.58 -3.22 14.04
N LEU A 256 -0.40 -2.34 13.88
CA LEU A 256 -0.17 -0.94 13.51
C LEU A 256 0.69 -0.24 14.57
N VAL A 257 0.36 -0.38 15.86
CA VAL A 257 1.12 0.20 16.98
C VAL A 257 2.55 -0.35 17.00
N ALA A 258 2.72 -1.67 16.90
CA ALA A 258 4.03 -2.30 16.83
C ALA A 258 4.84 -1.80 15.62
N GLY A 259 4.19 -1.65 14.46
CA GLY A 259 4.80 -1.11 13.25
C GLY A 259 5.26 0.34 13.40
N ILE A 260 4.48 1.20 14.05
CA ILE A 260 4.87 2.59 14.35
C ILE A 260 6.12 2.60 15.23
N GLN A 261 6.14 1.81 16.30
CA GLN A 261 7.29 1.69 17.20
C GLN A 261 8.52 1.12 16.48
N GLY A 262 8.31 0.27 15.48
CA GLY A 262 9.34 -0.28 14.59
C GLY A 262 9.85 0.69 13.53
N GLY A 263 9.26 1.89 13.40
CA GLY A 263 9.67 2.89 12.41
C GLY A 263 8.91 2.78 11.08
N GLY A 264 7.72 2.20 11.05
CA GLY A 264 6.79 2.25 9.92
C GLY A 264 6.25 3.66 9.71
N HIS A 265 6.07 4.06 8.45
CA HIS A 265 5.72 5.42 8.06
C HIS A 265 4.32 5.53 7.46
N ILE A 266 3.85 4.48 6.77
CA ILE A 266 2.57 4.43 6.06
C ILE A 266 1.88 3.13 6.45
N PHE A 267 0.59 3.19 6.78
CA PHE A 267 -0.20 2.02 7.18
C PHE A 267 -1.42 1.88 6.28
N ARG A 268 -1.47 0.77 5.53
CA ARG A 268 -2.56 0.47 4.62
C ARG A 268 -3.64 -0.31 5.36
N VAL A 269 -4.84 0.30 5.50
CA VAL A 269 -5.89 -0.18 6.40
C VAL A 269 -7.30 -0.10 5.79
N HIS A 270 -8.19 -1.04 6.16
CA HIS A 270 -9.61 -1.00 5.82
C HIS A 270 -10.38 -0.05 6.74
N ASN A 271 -10.10 -0.09 8.05
CA ASN A 271 -10.75 0.75 9.05
C ASN A 271 -9.88 1.96 9.39
N VAL A 272 -9.96 2.99 8.52
CA VAL A 272 -9.21 4.24 8.67
C VAL A 272 -9.57 4.95 9.98
N THR A 273 -10.85 4.92 10.40
CA THR A 273 -11.31 5.56 11.64
C THR A 273 -10.58 5.00 12.86
N ALA A 274 -10.52 3.67 13.02
CA ALA A 274 -9.83 3.04 14.14
C ALA A 274 -8.32 3.29 14.10
N ALA A 275 -7.72 3.23 12.90
CA ALA A 275 -6.30 3.53 12.70
C ALA A 275 -5.96 4.99 13.05
N TRP A 276 -6.80 5.95 12.62
CA TRP A 276 -6.63 7.36 12.95
C TRP A 276 -6.70 7.60 14.46
N GLN A 277 -7.67 6.98 15.16
CA GLN A 277 -7.78 7.07 16.62
C GLN A 277 -6.52 6.53 17.31
N ALA A 278 -6.00 5.39 16.86
CA ALA A 278 -4.78 4.81 17.40
C ALA A 278 -3.55 5.73 17.20
N VAL A 279 -3.37 6.26 15.97
CA VAL A 279 -2.27 7.18 15.64
C VAL A 279 -2.34 8.46 16.48
N LYS A 280 -3.53 9.07 16.60
CA LYS A 280 -3.72 10.30 17.42
C LYS A 280 -3.51 10.03 18.90
N THR A 281 -3.95 8.89 19.41
CA THR A 281 -3.71 8.49 20.81
C THR A 281 -2.23 8.31 21.09
N LEU A 282 -1.49 7.65 20.19
CA LEU A 282 -0.04 7.48 20.32
C LEU A 282 0.71 8.82 20.28
N ALA A 283 0.32 9.71 19.38
CA ALA A 283 0.94 11.03 19.26
C ALA A 283 0.75 11.88 20.53
N ALA A 284 -0.33 11.67 21.29
CA ALA A 284 -0.57 12.37 22.56
C ALA A 284 0.29 11.84 23.72
N LEU A 285 0.94 10.70 23.56
CA LEU A 285 1.84 10.12 24.57
C LEU A 285 3.30 10.64 24.47
N GLY A 286 3.63 11.36 23.40
CA GLY A 286 4.96 11.94 23.14
C GLY A 286 5.78 11.04 22.26
#